data_3845c3d6679ffb5451d235a7ba7f47e0
#
_entry.id   3845c3d6679ffb5451d235a7ba7f47e0
#
_cell.length_a   1.000
_cell.length_b   1.000
_cell.length_c   1.000
_cell.angle_alpha   90.00
_cell.angle_beta   90.00
_cell.angle_gamma   90.00
#
_symmetry.space_group_name_H-M   'P 1'
#
loop_
_entity.id
_entity.type
_entity.pdbx_description
1 polymer ?
#
loop_
_entity_poly.entity_id
_entity_poly.type
_entity_poly.pdbx_seq_one_letter_code
_entity_poly.pdbx_strand_id
1 'polypeptide(L)'
;MTYREEYARWLNAPLTPDEHAELASIHDDREIRERFYAPLTFGTAGLRGILGMGINRMNTYTVCQVTQGLATLIVGLGKEAMARGVAVCYDCRHKSPEFARAVAEVLTGNGIRVLLFDAMRT
;
A
#
# COMPACT_ATOMS: atom_id res chain seq x y z
N MET A 1 -4.74 17.80 9.76
CA MET A 1 -3.72 17.08 10.57
C MET A 1 -2.33 17.44 10.06
N THR A 2 -1.44 17.80 10.97
CA THR A 2 -0.06 18.14 10.60
C THR A 2 0.74 16.87 10.33
N TYR A 3 1.87 17.01 9.64
CA TYR A 3 2.73 15.86 9.38
C TYR A 3 3.29 15.25 10.68
N ARG A 4 3.50 16.06 11.71
CA ARG A 4 3.96 15.54 13.01
C ARG A 4 2.89 14.76 13.73
N GLU A 5 1.63 15.19 13.65
CA GLU A 5 0.50 14.47 14.21
C GLU A 5 0.32 13.12 13.50
N GLU A 6 0.46 13.12 12.18
CA GLU A 6 0.38 11.88 11.39
C GLU A 6 1.51 10.92 11.75
N TYR A 7 2.73 11.43 11.92
CA TYR A 7 3.87 10.62 12.36
C TYR A 7 3.61 9.99 13.74
N ALA A 8 3.10 10.78 14.68
CA ALA A 8 2.76 10.29 16.01
C ALA A 8 1.67 9.21 15.95
N ARG A 9 0.68 9.39 15.08
CA ARG A 9 -0.38 8.40 14.90
C ARG A 9 0.19 7.06 14.40
N TRP A 10 1.11 7.10 13.47
CA TRP A 10 1.76 5.88 12.97
C TRP A 10 2.62 5.22 14.03
N LEU A 11 3.36 5.99 14.82
CA LEU A 11 4.17 5.43 15.91
C LEU A 11 3.33 4.68 16.94
N ASN A 12 2.08 5.09 17.13
CA ASN A 12 1.17 4.47 18.08
C ASN A 12 0.28 3.39 17.45
N ALA A 13 0.42 3.12 16.15
CA ALA A 13 -0.33 2.09 15.45
C ALA A 13 0.27 0.71 15.73
N PRO A 14 -0.51 -0.38 15.51
CA PRO A 14 -0.01 -1.75 15.75
C PRO A 14 0.95 -2.21 14.64
N LEU A 15 2.11 -1.59 14.57
CA LEU A 15 3.16 -1.92 13.61
C LEU A 15 3.97 -3.13 14.08
N THR A 16 4.65 -3.79 13.13
CA THR A 16 5.65 -4.78 13.50
C THR A 16 6.82 -4.10 14.20
N PRO A 17 7.63 -4.85 15.00
CA PRO A 17 8.80 -4.26 15.66
C PRO A 17 9.77 -3.57 14.69
N ASP A 18 10.00 -4.15 13.52
CA ASP A 18 10.89 -3.58 12.52
C ASP A 18 10.33 -2.28 11.93
N GLU A 19 9.03 -2.26 11.66
CA GLU A 19 8.34 -1.07 11.15
C GLU A 19 8.37 0.07 12.16
N HIS A 20 8.10 -0.25 13.42
CA HIS A 20 8.15 0.74 14.49
C HIS A 20 9.59 1.27 14.67
N ALA A 21 10.58 0.38 14.63
CA ALA A 21 11.98 0.78 14.76
C ALA A 21 12.41 1.71 13.64
N GLU A 22 11.96 1.47 12.41
CA GLU A 22 12.26 2.35 11.28
C GLU A 22 11.77 3.76 11.54
N LEU A 23 10.52 3.91 12.00
CA LEU A 23 9.96 5.23 12.29
C LEU A 23 10.60 5.88 13.52
N ALA A 24 10.83 5.10 14.58
CA ALA A 24 11.41 5.63 15.82
C ALA A 24 12.85 6.08 15.64
N SER A 25 13.54 5.58 14.63
CA SER A 25 14.94 5.92 14.39
C SER A 25 15.14 7.21 13.58
N ILE A 26 14.07 7.84 13.12
CA ILE A 26 14.18 9.08 12.36
C ILE A 26 14.52 10.23 13.31
N HIS A 27 15.63 10.91 13.05
CA HIS A 27 16.09 12.02 13.87
C HIS A 27 15.97 13.38 13.19
N ASP A 28 15.76 13.39 11.87
CA ASP A 28 15.66 14.62 11.09
C ASP A 28 14.18 14.95 10.82
N ASP A 29 13.75 16.11 11.32
CA ASP A 29 12.38 16.58 11.10
C ASP A 29 12.03 16.72 9.62
N ARG A 30 13.02 17.03 8.78
CA ARG A 30 12.81 17.12 7.33
C ARG A 30 12.41 15.77 6.75
N GLU A 31 13.00 14.68 7.22
CA GLU A 31 12.64 13.34 6.78
C GLU A 31 11.25 12.95 7.25
N ILE A 32 10.89 13.31 8.48
CA ILE A 32 9.53 13.08 8.99
C ILE A 32 8.51 13.81 8.11
N ARG A 33 8.81 15.06 7.77
CA ARG A 33 7.93 15.85 6.92
C ARG A 33 7.75 15.20 5.54
N GLU A 34 8.85 14.75 4.92
CA GLU A 34 8.80 14.13 3.60
C GLU A 34 7.96 12.86 3.60
N ARG A 35 7.99 12.09 4.69
CA ARG A 35 7.25 10.84 4.78
C ARG A 35 5.77 11.04 5.11
N PHE A 36 5.39 12.17 5.68
CA PHE A 36 4.04 12.36 6.23
C PHE A 36 3.31 13.63 5.77
N TYR A 37 3.91 14.44 4.90
CA TYR A 37 3.27 15.71 4.53
C TYR A 37 2.04 15.53 3.65
N ALA A 38 1.99 14.48 2.86
CA ALA A 38 0.89 14.20 1.96
C ALA A 38 0.88 12.71 1.57
N PRO A 39 -0.30 12.14 1.24
CA PRO A 39 -0.36 10.77 0.75
C PRO A 39 0.34 10.61 -0.59
N LEU A 40 0.70 9.37 -0.93
CA LEU A 40 1.17 9.03 -2.26
C LEU A 40 0.11 9.39 -3.29
N THR A 41 0.58 9.86 -4.44
CA THR A 41 -0.31 10.19 -5.55
C THR A 41 -0.16 9.17 -6.67
N PHE A 42 -1.28 8.90 -7.36
CA PHE A 42 -1.26 8.11 -8.59
C PHE A 42 -0.75 8.98 -9.73
N GLY A 43 0.32 8.53 -10.38
CA GLY A 43 0.80 9.15 -11.61
C GLY A 43 0.20 8.48 -12.83
N THR A 44 0.56 8.96 -14.02
CA THR A 44 0.09 8.37 -15.28
C THR A 44 0.56 6.94 -15.48
N ALA A 45 1.66 6.56 -14.85
CA ALA A 45 2.24 5.21 -14.92
C ALA A 45 1.87 4.36 -13.71
N GLY A 46 0.91 4.80 -12.87
CA GLY A 46 0.47 4.07 -11.69
C GLY A 46 1.03 4.64 -10.40
N LEU A 47 0.93 3.87 -9.33
CA LEU A 47 1.41 4.27 -8.02
C LEU A 47 2.91 3.97 -7.92
N ARG A 48 3.70 5.00 -7.63
CA ARG A 48 5.14 4.87 -7.43
C ARG A 48 5.57 5.67 -6.22
N GLY A 49 6.61 5.18 -5.55
CA GLY A 49 7.16 5.88 -4.41
C GLY A 49 8.39 5.17 -3.87
N ILE A 50 9.04 5.83 -2.93
CA ILE A 50 10.19 5.27 -2.23
C ILE A 50 9.67 4.24 -1.21
N LEU A 51 10.32 3.08 -1.13
CA LEU A 51 9.99 2.09 -0.11
C LEU A 51 10.31 2.64 1.28
N GLY A 52 9.41 2.42 2.23
CA GLY A 52 9.61 2.84 3.60
C GLY A 52 8.30 3.11 4.31
N MET A 53 8.38 3.40 5.60
CA MET A 53 7.21 3.70 6.41
C MET A 53 6.81 5.16 6.25
N GLY A 54 5.50 5.41 6.21
CA GLY A 54 4.92 6.74 6.07
C GLY A 54 3.87 6.79 4.98
N ILE A 55 2.99 7.81 5.04
CA ILE A 55 1.90 7.95 4.07
C ILE A 55 2.40 8.34 2.67
N ASN A 56 3.60 8.92 2.58
CA ASN A 56 4.21 9.31 1.30
C ASN A 56 5.31 8.32 0.90
N ARG A 57 5.19 7.07 1.33
CA ARG A 57 6.12 5.99 1.03
C ARG A 57 5.34 4.77 0.59
N MET A 58 6.00 3.86 -0.14
CA MET A 58 5.41 2.57 -0.48
C MET A 58 5.69 1.57 0.62
N ASN A 59 4.63 1.05 1.21
CA ASN A 59 4.67 0.02 2.23
C ASN A 59 3.35 -0.76 2.16
N THR A 60 3.24 -1.83 2.94
CA THR A 60 2.04 -2.66 2.93
C THR A 60 0.78 -1.85 3.22
N TYR A 61 0.86 -0.88 4.13
CA TYR A 61 -0.31 -0.09 4.54
C TYR A 61 -0.79 0.83 3.43
N THR A 62 0.12 1.55 2.76
CA THR A 62 -0.25 2.45 1.65
C THR A 62 -0.73 1.66 0.43
N VAL A 63 -0.12 0.51 0.16
CA VAL A 63 -0.57 -0.39 -0.91
C VAL A 63 -1.98 -0.91 -0.62
N CYS A 64 -2.26 -1.33 0.62
CA CYS A 64 -3.60 -1.77 1.01
C CYS A 64 -4.63 -0.65 0.89
N GLN A 65 -4.28 0.56 1.28
CA GLN A 65 -5.18 1.70 1.20
C GLN A 65 -5.58 2.00 -0.24
N VAL A 66 -4.60 2.03 -1.15
CA VAL A 66 -4.85 2.26 -2.57
C VAL A 66 -5.68 1.12 -3.16
N THR A 67 -5.38 -0.11 -2.77
CA THR A 67 -6.10 -1.29 -3.25
C THR A 67 -7.55 -1.27 -2.77
N GLN A 68 -7.80 -0.82 -1.54
CA GLN A 68 -9.16 -0.68 -1.04
C GLN A 68 -9.95 0.34 -1.86
N GLY A 69 -9.31 1.42 -2.31
CA GLY A 69 -9.95 2.37 -3.21
C GLY A 69 -10.36 1.73 -4.53
N LEU A 70 -9.49 0.92 -5.11
CA LEU A 70 -9.80 0.16 -6.31
C LEU A 70 -10.92 -0.84 -6.06
N ALA A 71 -10.87 -1.56 -4.92
CA ALA A 71 -11.90 -2.53 -4.55
C ALA A 71 -13.27 -1.86 -4.43
N THR A 72 -13.32 -0.70 -3.81
CA THR A 72 -14.56 0.07 -3.67
C THR A 72 -15.15 0.41 -5.04
N LEU A 73 -14.30 0.81 -5.98
CA LEU A 73 -14.74 1.10 -7.34
C LEU A 73 -15.32 -0.14 -8.01
N ILE A 74 -14.65 -1.28 -7.92
CA ILE A 74 -15.08 -2.52 -8.56
C ILE A 74 -16.39 -3.03 -7.95
N VAL A 75 -16.52 -2.96 -6.63
CA VAL A 75 -17.77 -3.34 -5.95
C VAL A 75 -18.92 -2.46 -6.43
N GLY A 76 -18.67 -1.17 -6.64
CA GLY A 76 -19.66 -0.24 -7.19
C GLY A 76 -20.09 -0.58 -8.60
N LEU A 77 -19.25 -1.28 -9.38
CA LEU A 77 -19.60 -1.73 -10.73
C LEU A 77 -20.47 -2.98 -10.75
N GLY A 78 -20.61 -3.66 -9.62
CA GLY A 78 -21.54 -4.77 -9.45
C GLY A 78 -20.89 -6.15 -9.45
N LYS A 79 -21.75 -7.15 -9.22
CA LYS A 79 -21.31 -8.53 -9.03
C LYS A 79 -20.62 -9.13 -10.25
N GLU A 80 -21.01 -8.71 -11.45
CA GLU A 80 -20.40 -9.21 -12.68
C GLU A 80 -18.93 -8.78 -12.78
N ALA A 81 -18.65 -7.51 -12.47
CA ALA A 81 -17.29 -7.00 -12.46
C ALA A 81 -16.45 -7.72 -11.40
N MET A 82 -17.02 -7.93 -10.20
CA MET A 82 -16.35 -8.66 -9.14
C MET A 82 -16.02 -10.09 -9.53
N ALA A 83 -16.91 -10.76 -10.24
CA ALA A 83 -16.74 -12.13 -10.70
C ALA A 83 -15.73 -12.25 -11.83
N ARG A 84 -15.63 -11.25 -12.72
CA ARG A 84 -14.58 -11.22 -13.75
C ARG A 84 -13.20 -11.13 -13.12
N GLY A 85 -13.07 -10.39 -12.02
CA GLY A 85 -11.88 -10.39 -11.20
C GLY A 85 -10.78 -9.47 -11.68
N VAL A 86 -9.67 -9.54 -10.97
CA VAL A 86 -8.47 -8.73 -11.20
C VAL A 86 -7.28 -9.65 -11.29
N ALA A 87 -6.45 -9.45 -12.30
CA ALA A 87 -5.19 -10.18 -12.43
C ALA A 87 -4.11 -9.42 -11.65
N VAL A 88 -3.42 -10.10 -10.75
CA VAL A 88 -2.33 -9.53 -9.97
C VAL A 88 -1.05 -10.27 -10.31
N CYS A 89 -0.03 -9.55 -10.71
CA CYS A 89 1.27 -10.14 -10.99
C CYS A 89 2.37 -9.30 -10.35
N TYR A 90 3.53 -9.91 -10.18
CA TYR A 90 4.67 -9.24 -9.58
C TYR A 90 5.96 -9.60 -10.33
N ASP A 91 6.95 -8.75 -10.17
CA ASP A 91 8.27 -8.96 -10.77
C ASP A 91 9.30 -9.33 -9.69
N CYS A 92 10.57 -9.31 -10.02
CA CYS A 92 11.64 -9.68 -9.10
C CYS A 92 12.11 -8.55 -8.19
N ARG A 93 11.42 -7.41 -8.17
CA ARG A 93 11.81 -6.29 -7.33
C ARG A 93 11.59 -6.62 -5.86
N HIS A 94 12.42 -5.98 -5.02
CA HIS A 94 12.29 -6.13 -3.57
C HIS A 94 10.88 -5.71 -3.11
N LYS A 95 10.28 -6.52 -2.26
CA LYS A 95 8.92 -6.33 -1.70
C LYS A 95 7.78 -6.52 -2.70
N SER A 96 8.06 -6.76 -3.98
CA SER A 96 6.99 -6.96 -4.97
C SER A 96 6.09 -8.14 -4.64
N PRO A 97 6.62 -9.33 -4.23
CA PRO A 97 5.75 -10.45 -3.84
C PRO A 97 4.86 -10.11 -2.62
N GLU A 98 5.40 -9.42 -1.63
CA GLU A 98 4.64 -9.03 -0.43
C GLU A 98 3.53 -8.05 -0.79
N PHE A 99 3.81 -7.10 -1.65
CA PHE A 99 2.80 -6.14 -2.11
C PHE A 99 1.72 -6.82 -2.94
N ALA A 100 2.11 -7.75 -3.84
CA ALA A 100 1.13 -8.49 -4.62
C ALA A 100 0.20 -9.30 -3.72
N ARG A 101 0.74 -9.93 -2.67
CA ARG A 101 -0.07 -10.66 -1.71
C ARG A 101 -1.03 -9.74 -0.97
N ALA A 102 -0.56 -8.58 -0.53
CA ALA A 102 -1.39 -7.60 0.17
C ALA A 102 -2.54 -7.13 -0.73
N VAL A 103 -2.26 -6.85 -2.00
CA VAL A 103 -3.28 -6.47 -2.98
C VAL A 103 -4.32 -7.59 -3.11
N ALA A 104 -3.86 -8.84 -3.27
CA ALA A 104 -4.76 -9.98 -3.42
C ALA A 104 -5.65 -10.17 -2.19
N GLU A 105 -5.09 -10.02 -0.99
CA GLU A 105 -5.84 -10.16 0.25
C GLU A 105 -6.93 -9.10 0.39
N VAL A 106 -6.62 -7.84 0.06
CA VAL A 106 -7.61 -6.76 0.11
C VAL A 106 -8.73 -7.02 -0.89
N LEU A 107 -8.40 -7.40 -2.12
CA LEU A 107 -9.40 -7.65 -3.15
C LEU A 107 -10.31 -8.83 -2.78
N THR A 108 -9.74 -9.95 -2.34
CA THR A 108 -10.55 -11.11 -1.94
C THR A 108 -11.39 -10.81 -0.71
N GLY A 109 -10.89 -10.00 0.22
CA GLY A 109 -11.66 -9.56 1.39
C GLY A 109 -12.88 -8.73 1.01
N ASN A 110 -12.87 -8.11 -0.17
CA ASN A 110 -14.02 -7.37 -0.71
C ASN A 110 -14.90 -8.21 -1.65
N GLY A 111 -14.66 -9.52 -1.73
CA GLY A 111 -15.46 -10.41 -2.57
C GLY A 111 -15.09 -10.37 -4.04
N ILE A 112 -13.95 -9.81 -4.40
CA ILE A 112 -13.50 -9.69 -5.78
C ILE A 112 -12.62 -10.90 -6.11
N ARG A 113 -12.89 -11.53 -7.26
CA ARG A 113 -12.06 -12.63 -7.74
C ARG A 113 -10.67 -12.14 -8.08
N VAL A 114 -9.64 -12.87 -7.67
CA VAL A 114 -8.24 -12.52 -7.95
C VAL A 114 -7.58 -13.66 -8.71
N LEU A 115 -6.85 -13.31 -9.76
CA LEU A 115 -5.99 -14.22 -10.49
C LEU A 115 -4.55 -13.81 -10.18
N LEU A 116 -3.94 -14.51 -9.23
CA LEU A 116 -2.58 -14.21 -8.77
C LEU A 116 -1.57 -15.07 -9.52
N PHE A 117 -0.66 -14.42 -10.23
CA PHE A 117 0.43 -15.11 -10.88
C PHE A 117 1.55 -15.34 -9.86
N ASP A 118 1.88 -16.60 -9.63
CA ASP A 118 2.88 -16.98 -8.63
C ASP A 118 4.30 -17.01 -9.16
N ALA A 119 4.48 -16.70 -10.45
CA ALA A 119 5.79 -16.62 -11.08
C ALA A 119 6.18 -15.16 -11.28
N MET A 120 7.44 -14.82 -11.01
CA MET A 120 7.95 -13.48 -11.25
C MET A 120 7.98 -13.16 -12.73
N ARG A 121 7.61 -11.89 -13.07
CA ARG A 121 7.63 -11.38 -14.43
C ARG A 121 8.55 -10.17 -14.52
N THR A 122 9.19 -10.02 -15.63
CA THR A 122 10.03 -8.85 -15.90
C THR A 122 9.29 -7.81 -16.73
#